data_c56f3822199b5c41326d1ad1787ccce7
#
_entry.id   c56f3822199b5c41326d1ad1787ccce7
#
_cell.length_a   1.000
_cell.length_b   1.000
_cell.length_c   1.000
_cell.angle_alpha   90.00
_cell.angle_beta   90.00
_cell.angle_gamma   90.00
#
_symmetry.space_group_name_H-M   'P 1'
#
loop_
_entity.id
_entity.type
_entity.pdbx_description
1 polymer ?
#
loop_
_entity_poly.entity_id
_entity_poly.type
_entity_poly.pdbx_seq_one_letter_code
_entity_poly.pdbx_strand_id
1 'polypeptide(L)'
;ENKKLRKTGAVNQIRLLKYEALEQENIRLRALLENSFKLGEQVLIAELLSVNIAAPDENIVVVNKGSRFGVHIQQPVVDSDGVVGQVFRALPNSSDIMLITDPNHAIPVQVNRNGLFTVAVGSGELNRLNLPYLPDNADIRPGDLLITSGLGGTFPQGYPVAIVDKFTPPANKQITATPKAALDRNRELMIVWSSVNPIPLTPAES
;
A
#
# COMPACT_ATOMS: atom_id res chain seq x y z
N GLU A 1 -45.62 21.94 18.00
CA GLU A 1 -44.32 22.40 18.54
C GLU A 1 -43.33 21.24 18.70
N ASN A 2 -43.71 20.16 19.37
CA ASN A 2 -42.86 18.97 19.64
C ASN A 2 -42.34 18.26 18.38
N LYS A 3 -43.09 18.21 17.29
CA LYS A 3 -42.71 17.57 16.02
C LYS A 3 -41.64 18.37 15.25
N LYS A 4 -41.64 19.68 15.39
CA LYS A 4 -40.66 20.59 14.77
C LYS A 4 -39.32 20.52 15.51
N LEU A 5 -39.33 20.46 16.84
CA LEU A 5 -38.17 20.30 17.71
C LEU A 5 -37.46 18.97 17.46
N ARG A 6 -38.20 17.85 17.35
CA ARG A 6 -37.63 16.52 17.02
C ARG A 6 -36.97 16.49 15.64
N LYS A 7 -37.57 17.15 14.64
CA LYS A 7 -37.02 17.24 13.28
C LYS A 7 -35.73 18.06 13.24
N THR A 8 -35.70 19.19 13.97
CA THR A 8 -34.49 20.02 14.09
C THR A 8 -33.38 19.29 14.86
N GLY A 9 -33.73 18.58 15.91
CA GLY A 9 -32.76 17.73 16.67
C GLY A 9 -32.12 16.63 15.78
N ALA A 10 -32.94 15.92 15.01
CA ALA A 10 -32.43 14.88 14.08
C ALA A 10 -31.51 15.46 12.99
N VAL A 11 -31.85 16.62 12.42
CA VAL A 11 -31.01 17.30 11.43
C VAL A 11 -29.68 17.76 12.04
N ASN A 12 -29.70 18.29 13.26
CA ASN A 12 -28.49 18.72 13.95
C ASN A 12 -27.61 17.51 14.32
N GLN A 13 -28.19 16.40 14.68
CA GLN A 13 -27.46 15.17 14.98
C GLN A 13 -26.76 14.59 13.73
N ILE A 14 -27.45 14.61 12.58
CA ILE A 14 -26.84 14.22 11.28
C ILE A 14 -25.70 15.17 10.92
N ARG A 15 -25.85 16.48 11.14
CA ARG A 15 -24.78 17.46 10.91
C ARG A 15 -23.56 17.18 11.79
N LEU A 16 -23.80 16.90 13.08
CA LEU A 16 -22.71 16.59 14.03
C LEU A 16 -21.92 15.37 13.56
N LEU A 17 -22.59 14.26 13.21
CA LEU A 17 -21.97 13.06 12.69
C LEU A 17 -21.17 13.33 11.40
N LYS A 18 -21.68 14.21 10.53
CA LYS A 18 -20.97 14.62 9.32
C LYS A 18 -19.72 15.44 9.64
N TYR A 19 -19.78 16.33 10.63
CA TYR A 19 -18.61 17.09 11.09
C TYR A 19 -17.53 16.17 11.68
N GLU A 20 -17.92 15.23 12.54
CA GLU A 20 -16.99 14.24 13.09
C GLU A 20 -16.33 13.40 12.01
N ALA A 21 -17.09 12.95 11.00
CA ALA A 21 -16.55 12.21 9.87
C ALA A 21 -15.54 13.03 9.05
N LEU A 22 -15.86 14.33 8.78
CA LEU A 22 -14.96 15.23 8.05
C LEU A 22 -13.68 15.56 8.83
N GLU A 23 -13.78 15.68 10.16
CA GLU A 23 -12.63 15.90 11.02
C GLU A 23 -11.68 14.71 11.02
N GLN A 24 -12.23 13.49 11.12
CA GLN A 24 -11.43 12.26 11.02
C GLN A 24 -10.76 12.12 9.65
N GLU A 25 -11.49 12.44 8.59
CA GLU A 25 -10.94 12.46 7.22
C GLU A 25 -9.80 13.48 7.07
N ASN A 26 -9.95 14.69 7.64
CA ASN A 26 -8.92 15.71 7.61
C ASN A 26 -7.66 15.31 8.37
N ILE A 27 -7.80 14.69 9.56
CA ILE A 27 -6.69 14.15 10.33
C ILE A 27 -5.94 13.08 9.51
N ARG A 28 -6.70 12.19 8.88
CA ARG A 28 -6.16 11.12 8.05
C ARG A 28 -5.40 11.68 6.83
N LEU A 29 -6.00 12.62 6.09
CA LEU A 29 -5.36 13.26 4.94
C LEU A 29 -4.07 14.00 5.33
N ARG A 30 -4.04 14.66 6.49
CA ARG A 30 -2.82 15.30 7.00
C ARG A 30 -1.73 14.28 7.32
N ALA A 31 -2.09 13.15 7.93
CA ALA A 31 -1.12 12.09 8.21
C ALA A 31 -0.53 11.49 6.92
N LEU A 32 -1.36 11.31 5.89
CA LEU A 32 -0.92 10.87 4.56
C LEU A 32 0.09 11.87 3.96
N LEU A 33 -0.25 13.16 3.95
CA LEU A 33 0.63 14.22 3.43
C LEU A 33 1.94 14.32 4.22
N GLU A 34 1.90 14.24 5.54
CA GLU A 34 3.10 14.32 6.37
C GLU A 34 4.09 13.20 6.10
N ASN A 35 3.60 11.97 5.86
CA ASN A 35 4.45 10.85 5.49
C ASN A 35 5.11 11.03 4.11
N SER A 36 4.39 11.60 3.14
CA SER A 36 4.94 11.87 1.82
C SER A 36 5.98 12.99 1.82
N PHE A 37 5.75 14.08 2.60
CA PHE A 37 6.71 15.17 2.74
C PHE A 37 8.03 14.76 3.39
N LYS A 38 8.01 13.77 4.30
CA LYS A 38 9.24 13.25 4.93
C LYS A 38 10.19 12.58 3.93
N LEU A 39 9.68 12.10 2.81
CA LEU A 39 10.43 11.37 1.79
C LEU A 39 10.76 12.24 0.55
N GLY A 40 10.26 13.49 0.48
CA GLY A 40 10.52 14.44 -0.62
C GLY A 40 9.94 14.01 -1.97
N GLU A 41 8.95 13.15 -1.98
CA GLU A 41 8.33 12.61 -3.19
C GLU A 41 7.00 13.29 -3.52
N GLN A 42 6.65 13.32 -4.81
CA GLN A 42 5.32 13.76 -5.24
C GLN A 42 4.33 12.62 -5.06
N VAL A 43 3.15 12.94 -4.53
CA VAL A 43 2.06 11.97 -4.34
C VAL A 43 0.75 12.49 -4.91
N LEU A 44 -0.08 11.58 -5.39
CA LEU A 44 -1.46 11.82 -5.81
C LEU A 44 -2.40 11.02 -4.92
N ILE A 45 -3.30 11.72 -4.22
CA ILE A 45 -4.33 11.05 -3.43
C ILE A 45 -5.43 10.54 -4.38
N ALA A 46 -5.75 9.26 -4.26
CA ALA A 46 -6.78 8.57 -5.03
C ALA A 46 -7.77 7.88 -4.09
N GLU A 47 -9.05 7.94 -4.43
CA GLU A 47 -10.11 7.27 -3.68
C GLU A 47 -10.36 5.87 -4.23
N LEU A 48 -10.62 4.93 -3.33
CA LEU A 48 -10.98 3.57 -3.67
C LEU A 48 -12.40 3.52 -4.25
N LEU A 49 -12.54 2.99 -5.46
CA LEU A 49 -13.83 2.79 -6.13
C LEU A 49 -14.40 1.40 -5.91
N SER A 50 -13.55 0.38 -5.97
CA SER A 50 -13.97 -1.01 -5.78
C SER A 50 -12.80 -1.88 -5.31
N VAL A 51 -13.16 -2.98 -4.68
CA VAL A 51 -12.22 -3.99 -4.20
C VAL A 51 -12.60 -5.32 -4.84
N ASN A 52 -11.71 -5.86 -5.65
CA ASN A 52 -11.87 -7.14 -6.34
C ASN A 52 -10.98 -8.20 -5.65
N ILE A 53 -11.50 -8.77 -4.57
CA ILE A 53 -10.85 -9.85 -3.80
C ILE A 53 -11.61 -11.18 -4.04
N ALA A 54 -12.48 -11.22 -5.03
CA ALA A 54 -13.41 -12.32 -5.24
C ALA A 54 -12.80 -13.56 -5.95
N ALA A 55 -11.63 -13.41 -6.56
CA ALA A 55 -10.90 -14.53 -7.15
C ALA A 55 -9.75 -14.93 -6.23
N PRO A 56 -9.55 -16.23 -5.95
CA PRO A 56 -8.48 -16.67 -5.03
C PRO A 56 -7.06 -16.35 -5.51
N ASP A 57 -6.92 -15.87 -6.75
CA ASP A 57 -5.63 -15.64 -7.40
C ASP A 57 -5.40 -14.16 -7.82
N GLU A 58 -6.33 -13.24 -7.49
CA GLU A 58 -6.20 -11.83 -7.85
C GLU A 58 -6.64 -10.90 -6.72
N ASN A 59 -5.69 -10.18 -6.13
CA ASN A 59 -5.95 -9.14 -5.14
C ASN A 59 -5.76 -7.77 -5.82
N ILE A 60 -6.83 -7.26 -6.45
CA ILE A 60 -6.83 -5.99 -7.19
C ILE A 60 -7.85 -5.04 -6.59
N VAL A 61 -7.47 -3.77 -6.47
CA VAL A 61 -8.36 -2.67 -6.12
C VAL A 61 -8.37 -1.62 -7.22
N VAL A 62 -9.48 -0.91 -7.37
CA VAL A 62 -9.66 0.14 -8.38
C VAL A 62 -9.77 1.50 -7.71
N VAL A 63 -9.02 2.49 -8.21
CA VAL A 63 -9.01 3.87 -7.71
C VAL A 63 -9.49 4.87 -8.76
N ASN A 64 -9.98 6.04 -8.33
CA ASN A 64 -10.56 7.10 -9.16
C ASN A 64 -9.55 8.04 -9.84
N LYS A 65 -8.29 7.63 -9.97
CA LYS A 65 -7.24 8.37 -10.66
C LYS A 65 -6.58 7.50 -11.71
N GLY A 66 -6.42 8.05 -12.90
CA GLY A 66 -5.86 7.32 -14.04
C GLY A 66 -4.85 8.15 -14.82
N SER A 67 -4.60 7.76 -16.07
CA SER A 67 -3.56 8.36 -16.92
C SER A 67 -3.75 9.86 -17.18
N ARG A 68 -5.00 10.38 -17.14
CA ARG A 68 -5.27 11.83 -17.22
C ARG A 68 -4.69 12.63 -16.07
N PHE A 69 -4.41 11.98 -14.95
CA PHE A 69 -3.78 12.57 -13.77
C PHE A 69 -2.27 12.28 -13.68
N GLY A 70 -1.69 11.74 -14.76
CA GLY A 70 -0.28 11.37 -14.81
C GLY A 70 0.04 10.00 -14.21
N VAL A 71 -1.00 9.19 -13.90
CA VAL A 71 -0.79 7.83 -13.41
C VAL A 71 -0.31 6.93 -14.53
N HIS A 72 0.71 6.14 -14.27
CA HIS A 72 1.26 5.15 -15.17
C HIS A 72 1.50 3.81 -14.46
N ILE A 73 1.66 2.75 -15.24
CA ILE A 73 1.95 1.41 -14.71
C ILE A 73 3.25 1.40 -13.90
N GLN A 74 3.33 0.48 -12.94
CA GLN A 74 4.45 0.28 -12.02
C GLN A 74 4.64 1.37 -10.95
N GLN A 75 3.80 2.41 -10.89
CA GLN A 75 3.88 3.36 -9.78
C GLN A 75 3.54 2.70 -8.44
N PRO A 76 4.33 2.96 -7.39
CA PRO A 76 4.02 2.53 -6.04
C PRO A 76 2.73 3.15 -5.52
N VAL A 77 1.99 2.37 -4.76
CA VAL A 77 0.79 2.82 -4.05
C VAL A 77 0.95 2.51 -2.57
N VAL A 78 0.76 3.53 -1.74
CA VAL A 78 0.93 3.44 -0.29
C VAL A 78 -0.29 4.01 0.44
N ASP A 79 -0.42 3.66 1.70
CA ASP A 79 -1.32 4.32 2.64
C ASP A 79 -0.55 4.99 3.79
N SER A 80 -1.23 5.37 4.87
CA SER A 80 -0.60 5.99 6.04
C SER A 80 0.37 5.05 6.79
N ASP A 81 0.21 3.75 6.65
CA ASP A 81 0.90 2.74 7.42
C ASP A 81 1.98 1.99 6.63
N GLY A 82 1.86 1.95 5.30
CA GLY A 82 2.83 1.25 4.48
C GLY A 82 2.47 1.06 3.01
N VAL A 83 3.16 0.15 2.37
CA VAL A 83 2.96 -0.18 0.95
C VAL A 83 1.68 -0.99 0.77
N VAL A 84 0.79 -0.51 -0.10
CA VAL A 84 -0.45 -1.17 -0.49
C VAL A 84 -0.24 -2.07 -1.70
N GLY A 85 0.48 -1.56 -2.71
CA GLY A 85 0.66 -2.28 -3.97
C GLY A 85 1.32 -1.44 -5.04
N GLN A 86 0.96 -1.73 -6.27
CA GLN A 86 1.53 -1.13 -7.46
C GLN A 86 0.46 -0.95 -8.54
N VAL A 87 0.54 0.14 -9.31
CA VAL A 87 -0.34 0.34 -10.47
C VAL A 87 -0.08 -0.75 -11.49
N PHE A 88 -1.09 -1.60 -11.71
CA PHE A 88 -1.06 -2.69 -12.67
C PHE A 88 -1.58 -2.26 -14.04
N ARG A 89 -2.64 -1.44 -14.06
CA ARG A 89 -3.24 -0.90 -15.27
C ARG A 89 -3.73 0.53 -15.03
N ALA A 90 -3.40 1.44 -15.94
CA ALA A 90 -3.86 2.83 -15.91
C ALA A 90 -4.85 3.09 -17.05
N LEU A 91 -6.11 3.32 -16.72
CA LEU A 91 -7.18 3.77 -17.60
C LEU A 91 -7.26 5.30 -17.55
N PRO A 92 -7.99 5.98 -18.46
CA PRO A 92 -8.03 7.45 -18.45
C PRO A 92 -8.45 8.08 -17.12
N ASN A 93 -9.47 7.56 -16.45
CA ASN A 93 -10.05 8.12 -15.23
C ASN A 93 -9.90 7.24 -13.98
N SER A 94 -9.38 6.04 -14.11
CA SER A 94 -9.20 5.07 -13.02
C SER A 94 -7.93 4.26 -13.21
N SER A 95 -7.48 3.58 -12.16
CA SER A 95 -6.37 2.65 -12.24
C SER A 95 -6.65 1.42 -11.40
N ASP A 96 -6.16 0.28 -11.89
CA ASP A 96 -6.17 -0.97 -11.16
C ASP A 96 -4.85 -1.11 -10.42
N ILE A 97 -4.92 -1.37 -9.13
CA ILE A 97 -3.79 -1.53 -8.23
C ILE A 97 -3.70 -3.00 -7.83
N MET A 98 -2.60 -3.64 -8.16
CA MET A 98 -2.27 -4.98 -7.66
C MET A 98 -1.75 -4.85 -6.24
N LEU A 99 -2.40 -5.50 -5.29
CA LEU A 99 -1.99 -5.46 -3.89
C LEU A 99 -0.70 -6.27 -3.67
N ILE A 100 0.08 -5.91 -2.65
CA ILE A 100 1.30 -6.66 -2.29
C ILE A 100 1.04 -8.10 -1.88
N THR A 101 -0.21 -8.43 -1.54
CA THR A 101 -0.67 -9.78 -1.18
C THR A 101 -1.10 -10.63 -2.36
N ASP A 102 -1.17 -10.06 -3.57
CA ASP A 102 -1.44 -10.81 -4.80
C ASP A 102 -0.32 -11.84 -5.04
N PRO A 103 -0.64 -13.11 -5.39
CA PRO A 103 0.37 -14.15 -5.63
C PRO A 103 1.35 -13.81 -6.76
N ASN A 104 0.96 -12.94 -7.69
CA ASN A 104 1.80 -12.48 -8.80
C ASN A 104 2.65 -11.25 -8.44
N HIS A 105 2.50 -10.69 -7.22
CA HIS A 105 3.25 -9.54 -6.76
C HIS A 105 4.47 -9.96 -5.94
N ALA A 106 5.62 -9.39 -6.28
CA ALA A 106 6.87 -9.56 -5.54
C ALA A 106 7.51 -8.19 -5.30
N ILE A 107 7.88 -7.91 -4.06
CA ILE A 107 8.51 -6.65 -3.67
C ILE A 107 9.86 -6.89 -2.98
N PRO A 108 10.95 -6.28 -3.49
CA PRO A 108 12.25 -6.33 -2.83
C PRO A 108 12.22 -5.53 -1.52
N VAL A 109 12.55 -6.20 -0.43
CA VAL A 109 12.53 -5.63 0.92
C VAL A 109 13.86 -5.83 1.62
N GLN A 110 14.07 -5.05 2.66
CA GLN A 110 15.16 -5.29 3.62
C GLN A 110 14.63 -5.27 5.04
N VAL A 111 15.24 -6.04 5.90
CA VAL A 111 14.99 -6.00 7.34
C VAL A 111 15.55 -4.69 7.90
N ASN A 112 14.70 -3.86 8.48
CA ASN A 112 15.10 -2.53 8.96
C ASN A 112 16.18 -2.59 10.05
N ARG A 113 16.24 -3.67 10.85
CA ARG A 113 17.18 -3.83 11.97
C ARG A 113 18.62 -4.05 11.52
N ASN A 114 18.85 -4.86 10.49
CA ASN A 114 20.20 -5.32 10.09
C ASN A 114 20.50 -5.16 8.59
N GLY A 115 19.53 -4.64 7.80
CA GLY A 115 19.71 -4.43 6.36
C GLY A 115 19.71 -5.71 5.52
N LEU A 116 19.32 -6.85 6.06
CA LEU A 116 19.22 -8.10 5.32
C LEU A 116 18.21 -7.97 4.18
N PHE A 117 18.64 -8.21 2.95
CA PHE A 117 17.78 -8.15 1.77
C PHE A 117 17.04 -9.46 1.54
N THR A 118 15.80 -9.37 1.15
CA THR A 118 14.97 -10.49 0.68
C THR A 118 13.87 -9.99 -0.26
N VAL A 119 12.99 -10.89 -0.68
CA VAL A 119 11.81 -10.55 -1.47
C VAL A 119 10.56 -11.03 -0.73
N ALA A 120 9.61 -10.15 -0.55
CA ALA A 120 8.29 -10.52 -0.05
C ALA A 120 7.38 -10.80 -1.26
N VAL A 121 6.69 -11.94 -1.22
CA VAL A 121 5.79 -12.42 -2.27
C VAL A 121 4.39 -12.55 -1.70
N GLY A 122 3.38 -12.13 -2.44
CA GLY A 122 1.99 -12.26 -2.04
C GLY A 122 1.59 -13.73 -1.85
N SER A 123 0.76 -14.00 -0.86
CA SER A 123 0.27 -15.35 -0.56
C SER A 123 -1.12 -15.63 -1.16
N GLY A 124 -1.80 -14.60 -1.67
CA GLY A 124 -3.23 -14.64 -2.01
C GLY A 124 -4.14 -14.23 -0.85
N GLU A 125 -3.67 -14.33 0.40
CA GLU A 125 -4.40 -13.89 1.58
C GLU A 125 -4.07 -12.43 1.91
N LEU A 126 -5.07 -11.59 2.19
CA LEU A 126 -4.89 -10.15 2.43
C LEU A 126 -3.96 -9.78 3.59
N ASN A 127 -3.79 -10.69 4.52
CA ASN A 127 -3.02 -10.45 5.74
C ASN A 127 -1.69 -11.19 5.80
N ARG A 128 -1.22 -11.75 4.65
CA ARG A 128 -0.02 -12.58 4.64
C ARG A 128 0.85 -12.35 3.42
N LEU A 129 2.14 -12.24 3.66
CA LEU A 129 3.21 -12.31 2.66
C LEU A 129 4.11 -13.49 2.98
N ASN A 130 4.72 -14.07 1.97
CA ASN A 130 5.72 -15.12 2.08
C ASN A 130 7.12 -14.55 1.86
N LEU A 131 8.13 -15.08 2.55
CA LEU A 131 9.55 -14.74 2.39
C LEU A 131 10.34 -15.97 1.90
N PRO A 132 10.14 -16.40 0.64
CA PRO A 132 10.67 -17.69 0.16
C PRO A 132 12.17 -17.69 -0.10
N TYR A 133 12.83 -16.53 -0.19
CA TYR A 133 14.22 -16.40 -0.62
C TYR A 133 15.19 -16.05 0.52
N LEU A 134 14.87 -16.44 1.74
CA LEU A 134 15.76 -16.26 2.87
C LEU A 134 16.80 -17.40 2.91
N PRO A 135 18.11 -17.11 3.11
CA PRO A 135 19.11 -18.11 3.35
C PRO A 135 18.89 -18.81 4.70
N ASP A 136 19.38 -20.05 4.84
CA ASP A 136 19.18 -20.86 6.05
C ASP A 136 19.78 -20.23 7.32
N ASN A 137 20.79 -19.39 7.17
CA ASN A 137 21.50 -18.69 8.25
C ASN A 137 21.07 -17.20 8.36
N ALA A 138 19.93 -16.82 7.79
CA ALA A 138 19.45 -15.45 7.85
C ALA A 138 19.18 -14.99 9.29
N ASP A 139 19.74 -13.85 9.69
CA ASP A 139 19.38 -13.21 10.97
C ASP A 139 18.07 -12.42 10.79
N ILE A 140 16.96 -13.17 10.84
CA ILE A 140 15.60 -12.65 10.84
C ILE A 140 14.91 -13.09 12.12
N ARG A 141 14.09 -12.20 12.70
CA ARG A 141 13.41 -12.43 13.97
C ARG A 141 11.93 -12.06 13.87
N PRO A 142 11.07 -12.76 14.61
CA PRO A 142 9.67 -12.33 14.79
C PRO A 142 9.60 -10.89 15.26
N GLY A 143 8.73 -10.09 14.62
CA GLY A 143 8.59 -8.67 14.91
C GLY A 143 9.53 -7.75 14.13
N ASP A 144 10.47 -8.27 13.33
CA ASP A 144 11.29 -7.45 12.45
C ASP A 144 10.41 -6.70 11.43
N LEU A 145 10.65 -5.40 11.30
CA LEU A 145 10.02 -4.57 10.29
C LEU A 145 10.73 -4.75 8.95
N LEU A 146 9.97 -5.08 7.92
CA LEU A 146 10.40 -5.08 6.53
C LEU A 146 10.07 -3.74 5.89
N ILE A 147 11.06 -3.14 5.24
CA ILE A 147 10.91 -1.89 4.50
C ILE A 147 11.33 -2.11 3.05
N THR A 148 10.85 -1.26 2.14
CA THR A 148 11.29 -1.30 0.73
C THR A 148 12.79 -1.09 0.64
N SER A 149 13.47 -1.90 -0.17
CA SER A 149 14.92 -1.84 -0.31
C SER A 149 15.42 -0.82 -1.33
N GLY A 150 14.52 -0.31 -2.19
CA GLY A 150 14.90 0.52 -3.34
C GLY A 150 15.46 -0.26 -4.53
N LEU A 151 15.71 -1.56 -4.38
CA LEU A 151 16.19 -2.40 -5.47
C LEU A 151 15.13 -2.53 -6.58
N GLY A 152 15.58 -2.54 -7.82
CA GLY A 152 14.69 -2.58 -8.99
C GLY A 152 14.09 -1.22 -9.38
N GLY A 153 14.24 -0.17 -8.56
CA GLY A 153 13.86 1.21 -8.89
C GLY A 153 12.35 1.49 -8.93
N THR A 154 11.50 0.50 -8.70
CA THR A 154 10.05 0.67 -8.68
C THR A 154 9.57 1.31 -7.39
N PHE A 155 10.00 0.75 -6.25
CA PHE A 155 9.64 1.27 -4.93
C PHE A 155 10.80 2.08 -4.36
N PRO A 156 10.56 3.34 -3.93
CA PRO A 156 11.56 4.10 -3.20
C PRO A 156 11.96 3.37 -1.92
N GLN A 157 13.19 3.57 -1.47
CA GLN A 157 13.69 2.94 -0.25
C GLN A 157 13.02 3.50 1.02
N GLY A 158 12.75 2.64 1.99
CA GLY A 158 12.39 3.05 3.34
C GLY A 158 10.89 3.03 3.67
N TYR A 159 10.02 2.67 2.73
CA TYR A 159 8.59 2.51 3.02
C TYR A 159 8.32 1.22 3.82
N PRO A 160 7.54 1.27 4.92
CA PRO A 160 7.12 0.08 5.64
C PRO A 160 6.32 -0.86 4.73
N VAL A 161 6.62 -2.15 4.78
CA VAL A 161 5.94 -3.18 3.99
C VAL A 161 5.17 -4.14 4.90
N ALA A 162 5.88 -4.80 5.83
CA ALA A 162 5.30 -5.84 6.66
C ALA A 162 6.08 -6.04 7.96
N ILE A 163 5.49 -6.76 8.89
CA ILE A 163 6.15 -7.23 10.11
C ILE A 163 6.26 -8.75 10.03
N VAL A 164 7.44 -9.27 10.32
CA VAL A 164 7.72 -10.72 10.35
C VAL A 164 6.90 -11.39 11.44
N ASP A 165 6.18 -12.44 11.07
CA ASP A 165 5.32 -13.21 11.98
C ASP A 165 6.13 -14.08 12.94
N LYS A 166 5.45 -14.63 13.95
CA LYS A 166 6.06 -15.61 14.84
C LYS A 166 6.30 -16.92 14.09
N PHE A 167 7.50 -17.44 14.18
CA PHE A 167 7.86 -18.75 13.65
C PHE A 167 8.71 -19.52 14.68
N THR A 168 8.71 -20.85 14.61
CA THR A 168 9.54 -21.71 15.47
C THR A 168 10.66 -22.32 14.64
N PRO A 169 11.93 -22.08 14.97
CA PRO A 169 13.06 -22.78 14.33
C PRO A 169 13.09 -24.29 14.70
N PRO A 170 13.50 -25.19 13.78
CA PRO A 170 13.88 -24.89 12.42
C PRO A 170 12.62 -24.58 11.60
N ALA A 171 12.46 -23.31 11.22
CA ALA A 171 11.41 -22.95 10.30
C ALA A 171 11.59 -23.81 9.05
N ASN A 172 10.62 -24.64 8.74
CA ASN A 172 10.54 -25.33 7.45
C ASN A 172 10.30 -24.27 6.36
N LYS A 173 11.27 -23.37 6.19
CA LYS A 173 11.42 -22.35 5.13
C LYS A 173 10.19 -21.48 4.78
N GLN A 174 9.11 -21.53 5.55
CA GLN A 174 7.94 -20.70 5.35
C GLN A 174 7.87 -19.60 6.41
N ILE A 175 8.77 -18.62 6.30
CA ILE A 175 8.66 -17.40 7.09
C ILE A 175 7.65 -16.52 6.40
N THR A 176 6.66 -16.06 7.18
CA THR A 176 5.61 -15.18 6.73
C THR A 176 5.72 -13.82 7.39
N ALA A 177 5.06 -12.83 6.80
CA ALA A 177 4.97 -11.49 7.34
C ALA A 177 3.56 -10.92 7.13
N THR A 178 3.11 -10.12 8.09
CA THR A 178 1.81 -9.44 8.02
C THR A 178 2.01 -8.04 7.44
N PRO A 179 1.29 -7.66 6.36
CA PRO A 179 1.33 -6.32 5.80
C PRO A 179 1.10 -5.22 6.84
N LYS A 180 1.82 -4.11 6.73
CA LYS A 180 1.61 -2.91 7.55
C LYS A 180 0.43 -2.09 7.06
N ALA A 181 0.23 -2.02 5.74
CA ALA A 181 -0.88 -1.32 5.13
C ALA A 181 -2.22 -1.96 5.52
N ALA A 182 -3.25 -1.14 5.74
CA ALA A 182 -4.59 -1.59 6.05
C ALA A 182 -5.37 -1.89 4.77
N LEU A 183 -5.06 -3.02 4.11
CA LEU A 183 -5.57 -3.40 2.78
C LEU A 183 -7.09 -3.59 2.72
N ASP A 184 -7.75 -3.74 3.86
CA ASP A 184 -9.19 -4.01 4.00
C ASP A 184 -10.04 -2.79 4.38
N ARG A 185 -9.43 -1.65 4.77
CA ARG A 185 -10.13 -0.54 5.43
C ARG A 185 -9.89 0.84 4.84
N ASN A 186 -8.89 1.00 3.97
CA ASN A 186 -8.53 2.29 3.44
C ASN A 186 -9.48 2.74 2.34
N ARG A 187 -9.96 3.98 2.44
CA ARG A 187 -10.75 4.65 1.40
C ARG A 187 -9.90 5.47 0.45
N GLU A 188 -8.77 5.96 0.93
CA GLU A 188 -7.84 6.79 0.17
C GLU A 188 -6.47 6.15 0.16
N LEU A 189 -5.85 6.19 -1.00
CA LEU A 189 -4.52 5.69 -1.27
C LEU A 189 -3.67 6.80 -1.88
N MET A 190 -2.36 6.71 -1.74
CA MET A 190 -1.40 7.61 -2.37
C MET A 190 -0.66 6.88 -3.48
N ILE A 191 -0.73 7.43 -4.70
CA ILE A 191 0.11 7.00 -5.82
C ILE A 191 1.38 7.86 -5.77
N VAL A 192 2.55 7.22 -5.74
CA VAL A 192 3.84 7.88 -5.52
C VAL A 192 4.59 8.01 -6.83
N TRP A 193 5.18 9.20 -7.08
CA TRP A 193 6.17 9.41 -8.14
C TRP A 193 7.55 9.15 -7.55
N SER A 194 8.15 8.03 -7.92
CA SER A 194 9.55 7.76 -7.58
C SER A 194 10.45 8.73 -8.33
N SER A 195 11.34 9.43 -7.62
CA SER A 195 12.36 10.27 -8.20
C SER A 195 13.48 9.49 -8.91
N VAL A 196 13.45 8.19 -8.87
CA VAL A 196 14.31 7.32 -9.66
C VAL A 196 13.78 7.35 -11.09
N ASN A 197 14.38 8.20 -11.93
CA ASN A 197 14.10 8.26 -13.35
C ASN A 197 14.15 6.83 -13.95
N PRO A 198 13.12 6.37 -14.66
CA PRO A 198 13.30 5.21 -15.51
C PRO A 198 14.39 5.57 -16.50
N ILE A 199 15.47 4.80 -16.53
CA ILE A 199 16.48 4.91 -17.58
C ILE A 199 15.70 4.73 -18.89
N PRO A 200 15.63 5.73 -19.78
CA PRO A 200 14.98 5.54 -21.08
C PRO A 200 15.75 4.43 -21.77
N LEU A 201 15.08 3.32 -22.02
CA LEU A 201 15.60 2.29 -22.94
C LEU A 201 15.68 2.96 -24.29
N THR A 202 16.85 3.46 -24.64
CA THR A 202 17.18 3.92 -25.99
C THR A 202 16.95 2.70 -26.89
N PRO A 203 16.10 2.78 -27.95
CA PRO A 203 16.02 1.71 -28.92
C PRO A 203 17.42 1.53 -29.52
N ALA A 204 17.92 0.29 -29.48
CA ALA A 204 19.14 -0.04 -30.18
C ALA A 204 18.90 0.27 -31.67
N GLU A 205 19.64 1.26 -32.16
CA GLU A 205 19.72 1.53 -33.59
C GLU A 205 20.26 0.27 -34.28
N SER A 206 19.44 -0.28 -35.15
CA SER A 206 19.80 -1.35 -36.09
C SER A 206 20.53 -0.81 -37.30
#